data_26bb07c6b81f2114e44691a78fe2e9b0
#
_entry.id   26bb07c6b81f2114e44691a78fe2e9b0
#
_cell.length_a   1.000
_cell.length_b   1.000
_cell.length_c   1.000
_cell.angle_alpha   90.00
_cell.angle_beta   90.00
_cell.angle_gamma   90.00
#
_symmetry.space_group_name_H-M   'P 1'
#
loop_
_entity.id
_entity.type
_entity.pdbx_description
1 polymer ?
#
loop_
_entity_poly.entity_id
_entity_poly.type
_entity_poly.pdbx_seq_one_letter_code
_entity_poly.pdbx_strand_id
1 'polypeptide(L)'
;PGPAALRRGRSRATPFFPPPRAGLYRRPITTPAFPAQTEPQAVEATIGLARLAGARGWVPGTAGNFSVRIDLARAAITASGGQKGEVDESGVIVADIAANLDGPVQPRLSAEGPLHLQLYRDDPAIGAIAHAHPLSAVVLSRRHLAAGRIVFEGWEMQKAVTGVTTHEGSIELPVFANDQDTKRLGLRVSEAMKSWKRPCFGYLIAGHGIYAWGRDAFEARKHLEAYAHLLDLVLEEERRA
;
A
#
# COMPACT_ATOMS: atom_id res chain seq x y z
N PRO A 1 30.92 -35.11 44.92
CA PRO A 1 30.53 -34.92 43.57
C PRO A 1 29.05 -35.31 43.42
N GLY A 2 28.17 -34.33 43.34
CA GLY A 2 26.74 -34.51 43.16
C GLY A 2 26.34 -34.09 41.75
N PRO A 3 25.31 -34.67 41.11
CA PRO A 3 24.98 -34.42 39.72
C PRO A 3 24.20 -33.12 39.54
N ALA A 4 24.56 -32.38 38.47
CA ALA A 4 23.93 -31.15 38.04
C ALA A 4 22.49 -31.40 37.55
N ALA A 5 21.53 -30.63 38.07
CA ALA A 5 20.14 -30.66 37.66
C ALA A 5 19.96 -29.92 36.32
N LEU A 6 19.60 -30.66 35.29
CA LEU A 6 19.14 -30.15 34.00
C LEU A 6 17.81 -29.37 34.16
N ARG A 7 17.86 -28.05 34.01
CA ARG A 7 16.65 -27.21 33.88
C ARG A 7 15.98 -27.52 32.55
N ARG A 8 14.83 -28.16 32.59
CA ARG A 8 13.93 -28.34 31.42
C ARG A 8 13.36 -26.98 31.03
N GLY A 9 13.69 -26.51 29.82
CA GLY A 9 13.11 -25.34 29.20
C GLY A 9 11.60 -25.52 29.01
N ARG A 10 10.80 -24.58 29.50
CA ARG A 10 9.36 -24.53 29.23
C ARG A 10 9.18 -24.18 27.76
N SER A 11 8.67 -25.12 26.98
CA SER A 11 8.14 -24.90 25.65
C SER A 11 6.97 -23.91 25.77
N ARG A 12 7.08 -22.72 25.15
CA ARG A 12 5.96 -21.82 24.97
C ARG A 12 5.05 -22.44 23.90
N ALA A 13 3.88 -22.90 24.32
CA ALA A 13 2.84 -23.34 23.41
C ALA A 13 2.42 -22.14 22.52
N THR A 14 2.51 -22.31 21.22
CA THR A 14 1.90 -21.41 20.24
C THR A 14 0.39 -21.39 20.46
N PRO A 15 -0.25 -20.21 20.56
CA PRO A 15 -1.70 -20.16 20.68
C PRO A 15 -2.35 -20.71 19.41
N PHE A 16 -3.19 -21.72 19.56
CA PHE A 16 -4.03 -22.28 18.52
C PHE A 16 -5.21 -21.32 18.28
N PHE A 17 -5.21 -20.62 17.13
CA PHE A 17 -6.34 -19.86 16.67
C PHE A 17 -7.21 -20.73 15.75
N PRO A 18 -8.51 -20.91 16.05
CA PRO A 18 -9.41 -21.60 15.13
C PRO A 18 -9.56 -20.79 13.83
N PRO A 19 -9.75 -21.45 12.68
CA PRO A 19 -9.96 -20.74 11.41
C PRO A 19 -11.25 -19.92 11.48
N PRO A 20 -11.27 -18.68 10.94
CA PRO A 20 -12.44 -17.84 10.92
C PRO A 20 -13.58 -18.50 10.11
N ARG A 21 -14.81 -18.42 10.62
CA ARG A 21 -16.01 -18.91 9.95
C ARG A 21 -16.13 -18.28 8.56
N ALA A 22 -16.13 -19.11 7.53
CA ALA A 22 -16.46 -18.71 6.17
C ALA A 22 -17.96 -18.35 6.11
N GLY A 23 -18.24 -17.10 5.85
CA GLY A 23 -19.59 -16.64 5.59
C GLY A 23 -19.73 -15.15 5.79
N LEU A 24 -20.12 -14.47 4.70
CA LEU A 24 -20.58 -13.08 4.61
C LEU A 24 -19.57 -12.09 4.01
N TYR A 25 -19.23 -12.25 2.72
CA TYR A 25 -19.01 -11.13 1.79
C TYR A 25 -18.89 -11.68 0.36
N ARG A 26 -19.99 -12.21 -0.19
CA ARG A 26 -20.21 -12.24 -1.64
C ARG A 26 -21.22 -11.15 -1.97
N ARG A 27 -20.76 -9.91 -2.12
CA ARG A 27 -21.46 -8.99 -3.01
C ARG A 27 -21.14 -9.39 -4.44
N PRO A 28 -22.12 -9.45 -5.36
CA PRO A 28 -21.80 -9.48 -6.78
C PRO A 28 -20.98 -8.24 -7.05
N ILE A 29 -19.81 -8.41 -7.67
CA ILE A 29 -18.99 -7.33 -8.16
C ILE A 29 -19.72 -6.74 -9.37
N THR A 30 -20.70 -5.90 -9.14
CA THR A 30 -20.98 -4.82 -10.07
C THR A 30 -19.78 -3.90 -9.93
N THR A 31 -18.86 -3.98 -10.87
CA THR A 31 -17.65 -3.18 -10.93
C THR A 31 -18.04 -1.72 -10.70
N PRO A 32 -17.73 -1.08 -9.56
CA PRO A 32 -17.90 0.34 -9.46
C PRO A 32 -16.84 0.91 -10.37
N ALA A 33 -17.25 1.44 -11.52
CA ALA A 33 -16.38 2.21 -12.36
C ALA A 33 -15.73 3.29 -11.48
N PHE A 34 -14.39 3.42 -11.54
CA PHE A 34 -13.73 4.59 -10.98
C PHE A 34 -14.40 5.84 -11.57
N PRO A 35 -14.48 6.98 -10.85
CA PRO A 35 -15.08 8.18 -11.38
C PRO A 35 -14.34 8.59 -12.67
N ALA A 36 -15.05 8.72 -13.79
CA ALA A 36 -14.47 9.20 -15.03
C ALA A 36 -13.87 10.59 -14.80
N GLN A 37 -12.61 10.78 -15.16
CA GLN A 37 -11.90 12.04 -15.01
C GLN A 37 -11.34 12.48 -16.35
N THR A 38 -11.31 13.79 -16.56
CA THR A 38 -10.51 14.36 -17.65
C THR A 38 -9.01 14.29 -17.28
N GLU A 39 -8.14 14.33 -18.27
CA GLU A 39 -6.70 14.33 -18.03
C GLU A 39 -6.24 15.48 -17.11
N PRO A 40 -6.68 16.75 -17.28
CA PRO A 40 -6.35 17.82 -16.34
C PRO A 40 -6.80 17.56 -14.90
N GLN A 41 -8.00 16.99 -14.70
CA GLN A 41 -8.49 16.62 -13.35
C GLN A 41 -7.62 15.54 -12.70
N ALA A 42 -7.21 14.53 -13.47
CA ALA A 42 -6.32 13.48 -12.98
C ALA A 42 -4.92 14.02 -12.63
N VAL A 43 -4.39 14.95 -13.43
CA VAL A 43 -3.12 15.63 -13.15
C VAL A 43 -3.22 16.44 -11.85
N GLU A 44 -4.25 17.28 -11.70
CA GLU A 44 -4.48 18.07 -10.48
C GLU A 44 -4.62 17.19 -9.23
N ALA A 45 -5.40 16.12 -9.32
CA ALA A 45 -5.58 15.17 -8.21
C ALA A 45 -4.27 14.44 -7.85
N THR A 46 -3.44 14.11 -8.84
CA THR A 46 -2.10 13.53 -8.63
C THR A 46 -1.18 14.50 -7.89
N ILE A 47 -1.17 15.77 -8.29
CA ILE A 47 -0.45 16.85 -7.59
C ILE A 47 -0.92 16.99 -6.14
N GLY A 48 -2.23 16.98 -5.93
CA GLY A 48 -2.84 17.08 -4.60
C GLY A 48 -2.36 15.97 -3.65
N LEU A 49 -2.33 14.71 -4.11
CA LEU A 49 -1.80 13.57 -3.34
C LEU A 49 -0.32 13.74 -3.00
N ALA A 50 0.49 14.16 -3.96
CA ALA A 50 1.93 14.32 -3.78
C ALA A 50 2.26 15.44 -2.78
N ARG A 51 1.60 16.59 -2.90
CA ARG A 51 1.78 17.74 -1.98
C ARG A 51 1.32 17.43 -0.57
N LEU A 52 0.22 16.67 -0.41
CA LEU A 52 -0.21 16.18 0.89
C LEU A 52 0.89 15.35 1.56
N ALA A 53 1.42 14.36 0.86
CA ALA A 53 2.48 13.50 1.40
C ALA A 53 3.75 14.31 1.72
N GLY A 54 4.07 15.33 0.91
CA GLY A 54 5.13 16.30 1.19
C GLY A 54 4.89 17.06 2.49
N ALA A 55 3.70 17.62 2.67
CA ALA A 55 3.32 18.34 3.89
C ALA A 55 3.34 17.47 5.15
N ARG A 56 3.16 16.15 5.01
CA ARG A 56 3.27 15.16 6.09
C ARG A 56 4.71 14.67 6.33
N GLY A 57 5.68 15.07 5.51
CA GLY A 57 7.06 14.59 5.61
C GLY A 57 7.24 13.11 5.19
N TRP A 58 6.31 12.56 4.40
CA TRP A 58 6.31 11.16 4.00
C TRP A 58 7.06 10.88 2.70
N VAL A 59 7.62 11.88 2.07
CA VAL A 59 8.37 11.79 0.79
C VAL A 59 9.70 12.53 0.87
N PRO A 60 10.61 12.11 1.77
CA PRO A 60 11.89 12.77 1.95
C PRO A 60 12.74 12.68 0.67
N GLY A 61 13.44 13.76 0.35
CA GLY A 61 14.20 13.87 -0.89
C GLY A 61 13.27 13.85 -2.10
N THR A 62 13.48 12.92 -3.02
CA THR A 62 12.62 12.73 -4.21
C THR A 62 11.77 11.46 -4.12
N ALA A 63 11.67 10.86 -2.94
CA ALA A 63 10.97 9.61 -2.68
C ALA A 63 9.47 9.70 -2.94
N GLY A 64 8.84 8.52 -3.10
CA GLY A 64 7.42 8.38 -3.30
C GLY A 64 6.96 8.69 -4.73
N ASN A 65 5.79 8.19 -5.08
CA ASN A 65 5.10 8.51 -6.33
C ASN A 65 3.58 8.34 -6.16
N PHE A 66 2.84 9.09 -6.98
CA PHE A 66 1.40 9.21 -6.89
C PHE A 66 0.80 9.14 -8.28
N SER A 67 -0.35 8.50 -8.40
CA SER A 67 -1.02 8.42 -9.69
C SER A 67 -2.54 8.45 -9.55
N VAL A 68 -3.20 8.93 -10.59
CA VAL A 68 -4.66 8.92 -10.74
C VAL A 68 -5.00 8.41 -12.13
N ARG A 69 -5.90 7.46 -12.18
CA ARG A 69 -6.39 6.87 -13.43
C ARG A 69 -7.19 7.87 -14.22
N ILE A 70 -6.89 8.01 -15.50
CA ILE A 70 -7.65 8.82 -16.46
C ILE A 70 -8.76 7.95 -17.06
N ASP A 71 -8.38 6.80 -17.60
CA ASP A 71 -9.26 5.82 -18.24
C ASP A 71 -8.68 4.40 -18.07
N LEU A 72 -9.25 3.40 -18.71
CA LEU A 72 -8.77 2.02 -18.62
C LEU A 72 -7.37 1.80 -19.18
N ALA A 73 -6.91 2.70 -20.07
CA ALA A 73 -5.60 2.59 -20.72
C ALA A 73 -4.53 3.50 -20.11
N ARG A 74 -4.91 4.62 -19.45
CA ARG A 74 -3.99 5.69 -19.09
C ARG A 74 -4.13 6.14 -17.64
N ALA A 75 -3.03 6.58 -17.06
CA ALA A 75 -2.98 7.21 -15.74
C ALA A 75 -2.04 8.44 -15.76
N ALA A 76 -2.41 9.50 -15.04
CA ALA A 76 -1.51 10.56 -14.65
C ALA A 76 -0.64 10.07 -13.50
N ILE A 77 0.69 10.23 -13.57
CA ILE A 77 1.63 9.77 -12.55
C ILE A 77 2.75 10.78 -12.35
N THR A 78 3.21 10.98 -11.12
CA THR A 78 4.35 11.87 -10.85
C THR A 78 5.62 11.36 -11.54
N ALA A 79 6.31 12.29 -12.21
CA ALA A 79 7.56 12.00 -12.88
C ALA A 79 8.70 11.67 -11.89
N SER A 80 9.71 10.96 -12.39
CA SER A 80 10.94 10.64 -11.63
C SER A 80 11.73 11.90 -11.29
N GLY A 81 12.39 11.93 -10.13
CA GLY A 81 13.44 12.88 -9.76
C GLY A 81 12.97 14.23 -9.20
N GLY A 82 11.67 14.57 -9.26
CA GLY A 82 11.14 15.82 -8.69
C GLY A 82 10.80 15.73 -7.20
N GLN A 83 10.88 16.87 -6.49
CA GLN A 83 10.40 17.01 -5.11
C GLN A 83 8.87 16.88 -5.08
N LYS A 84 8.35 15.85 -4.43
CA LYS A 84 6.91 15.54 -4.46
C LYS A 84 6.05 16.58 -3.71
N GLY A 85 6.60 17.20 -2.68
CA GLY A 85 5.92 18.29 -1.94
C GLY A 85 5.74 19.58 -2.73
N GLU A 86 6.53 19.78 -3.80
CA GLU A 86 6.55 21.00 -4.62
C GLU A 86 6.13 20.74 -6.07
N VAL A 87 5.64 19.53 -6.36
CA VAL A 87 5.29 19.12 -7.72
C VAL A 87 4.21 20.02 -8.31
N ASP A 88 4.39 20.38 -9.58
CA ASP A 88 3.44 21.08 -10.45
C ASP A 88 3.05 20.20 -11.66
N GLU A 89 2.32 20.76 -12.63
CA GLU A 89 1.90 20.03 -13.83
C GLU A 89 3.07 19.46 -14.64
N SER A 90 4.22 20.16 -14.70
CA SER A 90 5.41 19.69 -15.41
C SER A 90 6.05 18.46 -14.76
N GLY A 91 5.77 18.25 -13.48
CA GLY A 91 6.19 17.10 -12.68
C GLY A 91 5.24 15.90 -12.74
N VAL A 92 4.20 15.95 -13.59
CA VAL A 92 3.28 14.84 -13.85
C VAL A 92 3.36 14.43 -15.31
N ILE A 93 3.30 13.14 -15.59
CA ILE A 93 3.26 12.57 -16.94
C ILE A 93 2.02 11.70 -17.11
N VAL A 94 1.56 11.53 -18.33
CA VAL A 94 0.55 10.53 -18.67
C VAL A 94 1.25 9.27 -19.12
N ALA A 95 0.93 8.16 -18.47
CA ALA A 95 1.48 6.84 -18.76
C ALA A 95 0.41 5.91 -19.35
N ASP A 96 0.73 5.25 -20.46
CA ASP A 96 -0.04 4.13 -20.97
C ASP A 96 0.26 2.89 -20.13
N ILE A 97 -0.79 2.24 -19.63
CA ILE A 97 -0.66 1.12 -18.67
C ILE A 97 -0.05 -0.10 -19.38
N ALA A 98 -0.58 -0.50 -20.53
CA ALA A 98 -0.13 -1.70 -21.23
C ALA A 98 1.26 -1.50 -21.85
N ALA A 99 1.50 -0.37 -22.52
CA ALA A 99 2.76 -0.10 -23.20
C ALA A 99 3.97 -0.12 -22.21
N ASN A 100 3.81 0.43 -21.00
CA ASN A 100 4.88 0.44 -20.00
C ASN A 100 5.08 -0.91 -19.29
N LEU A 101 4.05 -1.73 -19.19
CA LEU A 101 4.16 -3.05 -18.58
C LEU A 101 4.70 -4.10 -19.55
N ASP A 102 4.22 -4.09 -20.79
CA ASP A 102 4.53 -5.11 -21.80
C ASP A 102 5.70 -4.72 -22.72
N GLY A 103 6.09 -3.44 -22.71
CA GLY A 103 7.21 -2.86 -23.47
C GLY A 103 8.25 -2.17 -22.59
N PRO A 104 9.12 -1.35 -23.18
CA PRO A 104 10.07 -0.53 -22.43
C PRO A 104 9.33 0.53 -21.62
N VAL A 105 9.84 0.83 -20.42
CA VAL A 105 9.31 1.91 -19.58
C VAL A 105 9.58 3.26 -20.27
N GLN A 106 8.53 4.08 -20.37
CA GLN A 106 8.67 5.41 -21.00
C GLN A 106 9.62 6.34 -20.25
N PRO A 107 10.30 7.28 -20.94
CA PRO A 107 11.13 8.28 -20.29
C PRO A 107 10.36 9.06 -19.22
N ARG A 108 11.07 9.43 -18.14
CA ARG A 108 10.54 10.14 -16.97
C ARG A 108 9.58 9.36 -16.08
N LEU A 109 9.12 8.15 -16.44
CA LEU A 109 8.40 7.31 -15.51
C LEU A 109 9.35 6.88 -14.38
N SER A 110 8.88 6.97 -13.13
CA SER A 110 9.62 6.43 -11.97
C SER A 110 9.92 4.95 -12.18
N ALA A 111 11.07 4.48 -11.69
CA ALA A 111 11.40 3.06 -11.64
C ALA A 111 10.30 2.23 -10.92
N GLU A 112 9.53 2.85 -10.04
CA GLU A 112 8.40 2.25 -9.30
C GLU A 112 7.05 2.40 -10.02
N GLY A 113 7.02 3.13 -11.12
CA GLY A 113 5.82 3.29 -11.96
C GLY A 113 5.17 1.96 -12.35
N PRO A 114 5.92 0.92 -12.73
CA PRO A 114 5.35 -0.39 -13.04
C PRO A 114 4.48 -0.99 -11.92
N LEU A 115 4.75 -0.70 -10.64
CA LEU A 115 3.92 -1.16 -9.53
C LEU A 115 2.52 -0.52 -9.53
N HIS A 116 2.44 0.78 -9.84
CA HIS A 116 1.16 1.47 -10.02
C HIS A 116 0.39 0.91 -11.22
N LEU A 117 1.07 0.79 -12.36
CA LEU A 117 0.45 0.35 -13.60
C LEU A 117 -0.03 -1.11 -13.50
N GLN A 118 0.70 -1.98 -12.77
CA GLN A 118 0.28 -3.34 -12.51
C GLN A 118 -1.00 -3.38 -11.65
N LEU A 119 -1.10 -2.59 -10.58
CA LEU A 119 -2.32 -2.48 -9.78
C LEU A 119 -3.52 -2.00 -10.62
N TYR A 120 -3.32 -1.02 -11.50
CA TYR A 120 -4.37 -0.58 -12.42
C TYR A 120 -4.80 -1.66 -13.41
N ARG A 121 -3.86 -2.45 -13.92
CA ARG A 121 -4.17 -3.57 -14.82
C ARG A 121 -4.97 -4.67 -14.12
N ASP A 122 -4.63 -4.96 -12.87
CA ASP A 122 -5.23 -6.05 -12.09
C ASP A 122 -6.63 -5.72 -11.58
N ASP A 123 -6.88 -4.45 -11.23
CA ASP A 123 -8.16 -4.03 -10.68
C ASP A 123 -8.64 -2.71 -11.32
N PRO A 124 -9.62 -2.80 -12.24
CA PRO A 124 -10.18 -1.61 -12.89
C PRO A 124 -10.98 -0.71 -11.91
N ALA A 125 -11.26 -1.14 -10.69
CA ALA A 125 -11.92 -0.30 -9.68
C ALA A 125 -10.93 0.66 -8.98
N ILE A 126 -9.62 0.44 -9.11
CA ILE A 126 -8.61 1.35 -8.58
C ILE A 126 -8.56 2.61 -9.45
N GLY A 127 -8.89 3.75 -8.85
CA GLY A 127 -8.84 5.06 -9.52
C GLY A 127 -7.65 5.91 -9.12
N ALA A 128 -7.04 5.66 -7.94
CA ALA A 128 -5.85 6.39 -7.51
C ALA A 128 -4.96 5.54 -6.61
N ILE A 129 -3.64 5.80 -6.68
CA ILE A 129 -2.62 5.10 -5.90
C ILE A 129 -1.63 6.11 -5.32
N ALA A 130 -1.29 5.96 -4.06
CA ALA A 130 -0.30 6.75 -3.34
C ALA A 130 0.80 5.84 -2.80
N HIS A 131 2.05 6.13 -3.16
CA HIS A 131 3.23 5.49 -2.58
C HIS A 131 4.04 6.52 -1.81
N ALA A 132 4.29 6.22 -0.54
CA ALA A 132 4.97 7.11 0.39
C ALA A 132 5.84 6.32 1.40
N HIS A 133 6.72 7.02 2.10
CA HIS A 133 7.70 6.47 3.02
C HIS A 133 7.55 7.00 4.47
N PRO A 134 6.36 6.90 5.13
CA PRO A 134 6.27 7.17 6.56
C PRO A 134 7.29 6.34 7.33
N LEU A 135 7.95 6.93 8.33
CA LEU A 135 9.02 6.25 9.07
C LEU A 135 8.57 4.90 9.65
N SER A 136 7.36 4.86 10.20
CA SER A 136 6.77 3.63 10.74
C SER A 136 6.59 2.54 9.68
N ALA A 137 6.16 2.91 8.48
CA ALA A 137 6.03 1.98 7.36
C ALA A 137 7.38 1.35 6.97
N VAL A 138 8.44 2.18 6.89
CA VAL A 138 9.80 1.74 6.55
C VAL A 138 10.35 0.79 7.63
N VAL A 139 10.20 1.14 8.91
CA VAL A 139 10.74 0.34 10.03
C VAL A 139 9.98 -0.96 10.19
N LEU A 140 8.64 -0.89 10.30
CA LEU A 140 7.81 -2.07 10.57
C LEU A 140 7.81 -3.06 9.41
N SER A 141 7.87 -2.60 8.16
CA SER A 141 7.96 -3.50 7.01
C SER A 141 9.21 -4.38 7.04
N ARG A 142 10.33 -3.89 7.58
CA ARG A 142 11.53 -4.72 7.80
C ARG A 142 11.35 -5.73 8.93
N ARG A 143 10.74 -5.30 10.03
CA ARG A 143 10.52 -6.18 11.20
C ARG A 143 9.55 -7.32 10.90
N HIS A 144 8.49 -7.02 10.15
CA HIS A 144 7.41 -7.95 9.85
C HIS A 144 7.56 -8.71 8.51
N LEU A 145 8.70 -8.58 7.84
CA LEU A 145 8.93 -9.27 6.55
C LEU A 145 8.76 -10.78 6.68
N ALA A 146 9.30 -11.39 7.72
CA ALA A 146 9.19 -12.84 7.93
C ALA A 146 7.75 -13.30 8.21
N ALA A 147 6.93 -12.44 8.83
CA ALA A 147 5.50 -12.69 9.06
C ALA A 147 4.67 -12.45 7.80
N GLY A 148 5.20 -11.72 6.81
CA GLY A 148 4.53 -11.38 5.54
C GLY A 148 3.35 -10.41 5.70
N ARG A 149 3.07 -9.90 6.90
CA ARG A 149 1.97 -8.99 7.18
C ARG A 149 2.13 -8.27 8.51
N ILE A 150 1.40 -7.16 8.64
CA ILE A 150 1.11 -6.49 9.92
C ILE A 150 -0.38 -6.64 10.18
N VAL A 151 -0.74 -6.94 11.42
CA VAL A 151 -2.14 -7.08 11.86
C VAL A 151 -2.49 -5.86 12.72
N PHE A 152 -3.61 -5.23 12.43
CA PHE A 152 -4.21 -4.17 13.24
C PHE A 152 -5.47 -4.70 13.90
N GLU A 153 -5.60 -4.57 15.20
CA GLU A 153 -6.73 -5.03 15.99
C GLU A 153 -6.97 -4.08 17.17
N GLY A 154 -8.24 -3.77 17.45
CA GLY A 154 -8.60 -2.93 18.57
C GLY A 154 -8.49 -1.41 18.35
N TRP A 155 -8.07 -0.95 17.16
CA TRP A 155 -7.87 0.47 16.87
C TRP A 155 -9.06 1.09 16.16
N GLU A 156 -9.65 2.15 16.71
CA GLU A 156 -10.76 2.88 16.07
C GLU A 156 -10.42 3.36 14.65
N MET A 157 -9.15 3.72 14.40
CA MET A 157 -8.69 4.15 13.08
C MET A 157 -8.87 3.09 11.98
N GLN A 158 -9.02 1.80 12.33
CA GLN A 158 -9.34 0.75 11.34
C GLN A 158 -10.60 1.08 10.54
N LYS A 159 -11.57 1.78 11.15
CA LYS A 159 -12.84 2.19 10.49
C LYS A 159 -12.63 3.21 9.37
N ALA A 160 -11.47 3.84 9.26
CA ALA A 160 -11.11 4.65 8.10
C ALA A 160 -10.79 3.81 6.85
N VAL A 161 -10.52 2.52 7.00
CA VAL A 161 -10.37 1.60 5.87
C VAL A 161 -11.75 1.22 5.34
N THR A 162 -11.97 1.43 4.06
CA THR A 162 -13.27 1.19 3.42
C THR A 162 -13.76 -0.25 3.65
N GLY A 163 -14.99 -0.39 4.12
CA GLY A 163 -15.61 -1.69 4.43
C GLY A 163 -15.38 -2.19 5.86
N VAL A 164 -14.57 -1.48 6.67
CA VAL A 164 -14.39 -1.77 8.09
C VAL A 164 -15.38 -0.92 8.90
N THR A 165 -16.22 -1.55 9.71
CA THR A 165 -17.29 -0.88 10.47
C THR A 165 -17.09 -0.92 11.99
N THR A 166 -16.15 -1.74 12.48
CA THR A 166 -15.85 -1.91 13.90
C THR A 166 -14.35 -2.09 14.12
N HIS A 167 -13.85 -1.72 15.30
CA HIS A 167 -12.50 -1.97 15.75
C HIS A 167 -12.30 -3.37 16.36
N GLU A 168 -13.38 -4.10 16.63
CA GLU A 168 -13.36 -5.42 17.31
C GLU A 168 -12.79 -6.54 16.43
N GLY A 169 -12.74 -6.33 15.12
CA GLY A 169 -12.13 -7.24 14.17
C GLY A 169 -10.70 -6.84 13.83
N SER A 170 -9.96 -7.73 13.19
CA SER A 170 -8.61 -7.45 12.70
C SER A 170 -8.63 -7.19 11.18
N ILE A 171 -7.73 -6.29 10.74
CA ILE A 171 -7.36 -6.10 9.34
C ILE A 171 -5.87 -6.37 9.17
N GLU A 172 -5.49 -6.84 7.99
CA GLU A 172 -4.11 -7.21 7.70
C GLU A 172 -3.55 -6.34 6.56
N LEU A 173 -2.31 -5.87 6.73
CA LEU A 173 -1.56 -5.16 5.70
C LEU A 173 -0.40 -6.04 5.23
N PRO A 174 -0.35 -6.47 3.95
CA PRO A 174 0.69 -7.33 3.43
C PRO A 174 2.07 -6.68 3.46
N VAL A 175 3.11 -7.49 3.66
CA VAL A 175 4.52 -7.06 3.59
C VAL A 175 5.25 -7.92 2.57
N PHE A 176 5.82 -7.30 1.55
CA PHE A 176 6.58 -7.95 0.49
C PHE A 176 8.07 -7.64 0.58
N ALA A 177 8.92 -8.60 0.23
CA ALA A 177 10.35 -8.35 0.07
C ALA A 177 10.59 -7.35 -1.07
N ASN A 178 11.52 -6.43 -0.87
CA ASN A 178 11.92 -5.47 -1.90
C ASN A 178 12.60 -6.17 -3.10
N ASP A 179 12.51 -5.54 -4.26
CA ASP A 179 13.14 -5.99 -5.50
C ASP A 179 13.45 -4.79 -6.38
N GLN A 180 14.67 -4.72 -6.93
CA GLN A 180 15.04 -3.65 -7.85
C GLN A 180 14.39 -3.81 -9.24
N ASP A 181 14.01 -5.03 -9.62
CA ASP A 181 13.14 -5.28 -10.76
C ASP A 181 11.68 -5.08 -10.36
N THR A 182 11.19 -3.86 -10.56
CA THR A 182 9.84 -3.46 -10.14
C THR A 182 8.74 -4.11 -10.97
N LYS A 183 9.00 -4.53 -12.22
CA LYS A 183 8.05 -5.32 -13.00
C LYS A 183 7.87 -6.72 -12.40
N ARG A 184 8.98 -7.38 -12.05
CA ARG A 184 8.96 -8.68 -11.37
C ARG A 184 8.29 -8.57 -10.00
N LEU A 185 8.60 -7.51 -9.24
CA LEU A 185 7.95 -7.23 -7.97
C LEU A 185 6.43 -7.05 -8.14
N GLY A 186 6.01 -6.27 -9.13
CA GLY A 186 4.60 -6.06 -9.46
C GLY A 186 3.84 -7.35 -9.74
N LEU A 187 4.42 -8.26 -10.53
CA LEU A 187 3.82 -9.58 -10.80
C LEU A 187 3.71 -10.44 -9.54
N ARG A 188 4.73 -10.42 -8.67
CA ARG A 188 4.70 -11.15 -7.39
C ARG A 188 3.63 -10.60 -6.44
N VAL A 189 3.52 -9.29 -6.33
CA VAL A 189 2.46 -8.62 -5.55
C VAL A 189 1.10 -8.97 -6.12
N SER A 190 0.92 -8.83 -7.43
CA SER A 190 -0.30 -9.17 -8.17
C SER A 190 -0.80 -10.58 -7.82
N GLU A 191 0.07 -11.57 -7.93
CA GLU A 191 -0.31 -12.96 -7.64
C GLU A 191 -0.72 -13.17 -6.17
N ALA A 192 0.03 -12.61 -5.23
CA ALA A 192 -0.28 -12.72 -3.81
C ALA A 192 -1.61 -12.03 -3.46
N MET A 193 -1.89 -10.86 -4.06
CA MET A 193 -3.10 -10.08 -3.77
C MET A 193 -4.39 -10.74 -4.27
N LYS A 194 -4.33 -11.68 -5.23
CA LYS A 194 -5.51 -12.43 -5.69
C LYS A 194 -6.18 -13.22 -4.57
N SER A 195 -5.41 -13.75 -3.64
CA SER A 195 -5.89 -14.56 -2.52
C SER A 195 -5.92 -13.81 -1.19
N TRP A 196 -5.51 -12.52 -1.17
CA TRP A 196 -5.44 -11.76 0.06
C TRP A 196 -6.82 -11.45 0.65
N LYS A 197 -6.92 -11.53 1.97
CA LYS A 197 -8.15 -11.23 2.70
C LYS A 197 -8.57 -9.77 2.52
N ARG A 198 -9.84 -9.53 2.27
CA ARG A 198 -10.43 -8.18 2.18
C ARG A 198 -11.12 -7.81 3.50
N PRO A 199 -11.24 -6.50 3.86
CA PRO A 199 -10.77 -5.36 3.08
C PRO A 199 -9.24 -5.16 3.17
N CYS A 200 -8.62 -4.84 2.04
CA CYS A 200 -7.21 -4.49 1.95
C CYS A 200 -7.03 -3.49 0.81
N PHE A 201 -6.50 -2.31 1.12
CA PHE A 201 -6.30 -1.19 0.18
C PHE A 201 -4.86 -0.67 0.24
N GLY A 202 -3.92 -1.54 0.59
CA GLY A 202 -2.51 -1.21 0.65
C GLY A 202 -1.63 -2.44 0.79
N TYR A 203 -0.33 -2.23 0.65
CA TYR A 203 0.74 -3.17 1.03
C TYR A 203 2.02 -2.42 1.36
N LEU A 204 2.93 -3.09 2.04
CA LEU A 204 4.26 -2.61 2.38
C LEU A 204 5.33 -3.32 1.56
N ILE A 205 6.38 -2.59 1.20
CA ILE A 205 7.63 -3.16 0.69
C ILE A 205 8.69 -3.00 1.79
N ALA A 206 9.36 -4.09 2.14
CA ALA A 206 10.28 -4.16 3.27
C ALA A 206 11.44 -3.16 3.15
N GLY A 207 11.56 -2.30 4.17
CA GLY A 207 12.58 -1.27 4.24
C GLY A 207 12.40 -0.14 3.23
N HIS A 208 11.23 -0.02 2.61
CA HIS A 208 10.97 0.92 1.54
C HIS A 208 9.82 1.86 1.91
N GLY A 209 8.57 1.38 1.89
CA GLY A 209 7.42 2.22 2.18
C GLY A 209 6.10 1.49 1.96
N ILE A 210 5.02 2.29 1.89
CA ILE A 210 3.65 1.83 1.71
C ILE A 210 3.11 2.22 0.34
N TYR A 211 2.34 1.33 -0.26
CA TYR A 211 1.38 1.60 -1.33
C TYR A 211 -0.03 1.57 -0.74
N ALA A 212 -0.82 2.59 -1.02
CA ALA A 212 -2.22 2.64 -0.65
C ALA A 212 -3.04 3.12 -1.86
N TRP A 213 -4.26 2.61 -2.02
CA TRP A 213 -5.10 2.94 -3.15
C TRP A 213 -6.57 3.10 -2.77
N GLY A 214 -7.35 3.64 -3.68
CA GLY A 214 -8.79 3.77 -3.58
C GLY A 214 -9.42 3.93 -4.96
N ARG A 215 -10.75 4.01 -5.01
CA ARG A 215 -11.52 4.27 -6.24
C ARG A 215 -11.29 5.67 -6.81
N ASP A 216 -10.77 6.59 -5.99
CA ASP A 216 -10.42 7.97 -6.34
C ASP A 216 -9.30 8.50 -5.44
N ALA A 217 -8.83 9.71 -5.71
CA ALA A 217 -7.76 10.34 -4.94
C ALA A 217 -8.14 10.57 -3.47
N PHE A 218 -9.41 10.87 -3.17
CA PHE A 218 -9.87 11.05 -1.79
C PHE A 218 -9.76 9.74 -1.01
N GLU A 219 -10.21 8.63 -1.58
CA GLU A 219 -10.16 7.34 -0.91
C GLU A 219 -8.73 6.81 -0.79
N ALA A 220 -7.88 6.97 -1.81
CA ALA A 220 -6.46 6.63 -1.74
C ALA A 220 -5.73 7.41 -0.64
N ARG A 221 -6.00 8.71 -0.54
CA ARG A 221 -5.51 9.57 0.56
C ARG A 221 -5.98 9.05 1.91
N LYS A 222 -7.28 8.80 2.07
CA LYS A 222 -7.87 8.30 3.32
C LYS A 222 -7.22 7.00 3.78
N HIS A 223 -6.99 6.06 2.87
CA HIS A 223 -6.31 4.81 3.19
C HIS A 223 -4.85 5.02 3.55
N LEU A 224 -4.12 5.87 2.82
CA LEU A 224 -2.72 6.20 3.15
C LEU A 224 -2.62 6.81 4.56
N GLU A 225 -3.46 7.79 4.89
CA GLU A 225 -3.47 8.44 6.21
C GLU A 225 -3.85 7.44 7.32
N ALA A 226 -4.85 6.57 7.07
CA ALA A 226 -5.28 5.55 8.03
C ALA A 226 -4.17 4.54 8.33
N TYR A 227 -3.55 3.97 7.28
CA TYR A 227 -2.47 3.00 7.46
C TYR A 227 -1.22 3.64 8.07
N ALA A 228 -0.84 4.86 7.68
CA ALA A 228 0.28 5.56 8.29
C ALA A 228 0.07 5.74 9.80
N HIS A 229 -1.12 6.18 10.22
CA HIS A 229 -1.43 6.33 11.64
C HIS A 229 -1.49 4.98 12.38
N LEU A 230 -2.09 3.93 11.80
CA LEU A 230 -2.10 2.60 12.38
C LEU A 230 -0.69 2.03 12.55
N LEU A 231 0.18 2.26 11.59
CA LEU A 231 1.60 1.86 11.67
C LEU A 231 2.35 2.63 12.74
N ASP A 232 2.05 3.93 12.94
CA ASP A 232 2.64 4.72 14.03
C ASP A 232 2.23 4.15 15.39
N LEU A 233 0.96 3.74 15.56
CA LEU A 233 0.48 3.11 16.79
C LEU A 233 1.19 1.79 17.07
N VAL A 234 1.29 0.90 16.07
CA VAL A 234 2.02 -0.38 16.22
C VAL A 234 3.49 -0.15 16.54
N LEU A 235 4.16 0.81 15.88
CA LEU A 235 5.56 1.12 16.15
C LEU A 235 5.76 1.59 17.59
N GLU A 236 4.82 2.40 18.12
CA GLU A 236 4.89 2.90 19.49
C GLU A 236 4.61 1.79 20.53
N GLU A 237 3.69 0.87 20.26
CA GLU A 237 3.48 -0.32 21.11
C GLU A 237 4.72 -1.20 21.17
N GLU A 238 5.32 -1.52 20.01
CA GLU A 238 6.52 -2.36 19.95
C GLU A 238 7.77 -1.73 20.59
N ARG A 239 7.79 -0.41 20.74
CA ARG A 239 8.87 0.29 21.47
C ARG A 239 8.77 0.12 22.98
N ARG A 240 7.55 -0.12 23.48
CA ARG A 240 7.27 -0.24 24.93
C ARG A 240 7.24 -1.67 25.42
N ALA A 241 7.14 -2.65 24.51
CA ALA A 241 7.12 -4.08 24.79
C ALA A 241 8.55 -4.65 24.94
#